data_69164b596128d4ab9e97ea0276a1fb6e
#
_entry.id   69164b596128d4ab9e97ea0276a1fb6e
#
_cell.length_a   1.000
_cell.length_b   1.000
_cell.length_c   1.000
_cell.angle_alpha   90.00
_cell.angle_beta   90.00
_cell.angle_gamma   90.00
#
_symmetry.space_group_name_H-M   'P 1'
#
loop_
_entity.id
_entity.type
_entity.pdbx_description
1 polymer ?
#
loop_
_entity_poly.entity_id
_entity_poly.type
_entity_poly.pdbx_seq_one_letter_code
_entity_poly.pdbx_strand_id
1 'polypeptide(L)' 'MADNVNYAPITALTVELYTDEVDFALEDRTEAALAAAGLTYGKSGPTYIDSEKMYQTTYNTEVFINA' A
#
# COMPACT_ATOMS: atom_id res chain seq x y z
N MET A 1 -5.95 -20.29 -27.76
CA MET A 1 -5.60 -20.00 -27.31
C MET A 1 -5.06 -19.65 -26.92
N ALA A 2 -5.28 -19.30 -26.77
CA ALA A 2 -4.82 -18.84 -26.27
C ALA A 2 -4.34 -18.48 -25.90
N ASP A 3 -4.40 -18.18 -25.76
CA ASP A 3 -3.91 -17.68 -25.32
C ASP A 3 -3.51 -17.30 -24.68
N ASN A 4 -3.83 -17.48 -24.58
CA ASN A 4 -3.52 -17.13 -23.79
C ASN A 4 -2.59 -16.68 -23.36
N VAL A 5 -2.87 -16.43 -23.51
CA VAL A 5 -1.82 -15.53 -23.22
C VAL A 5 -1.81 -15.05 -21.79
N ASN A 6 -0.72 -15.20 -21.18
CA ASN A 6 -0.66 -14.92 -19.77
C ASN A 6 0.14 -13.68 -19.50
N TYR A 7 -0.52 -12.57 -19.67
CA TYR A 7 0.08 -11.35 -19.24
C TYR A 7 -0.09 -11.20 -17.76
N ALA A 8 0.89 -10.60 -17.13
CA ALA A 8 0.79 -10.26 -15.73
C ALA A 8 0.17 -8.87 -15.63
N PRO A 9 -1.12 -8.77 -15.38
CA PRO A 9 -1.72 -7.46 -15.24
C PRO A 9 -1.15 -6.75 -14.03
N ILE A 10 -1.07 -5.44 -14.10
CA ILE A 10 -0.68 -4.65 -12.96
C ILE A 10 -1.94 -4.32 -12.19
N THR A 11 -1.97 -4.76 -10.94
CA THR A 11 -3.08 -4.48 -10.07
C THR A 11 -2.63 -3.45 -9.04
N ALA A 12 -3.32 -2.33 -9.00
CA ALA A 12 -3.04 -1.31 -8.01
C ALA A 12 -3.71 -1.68 -6.70
N LEU A 13 -2.96 -1.64 -5.63
CA LEU A 13 -3.48 -1.91 -4.30
C LEU A 13 -3.12 -0.74 -3.40
N THR A 14 -4.10 -0.20 -2.72
CA THR A 14 -3.89 0.91 -1.80
C THR A 14 -4.10 0.43 -0.38
N VAL A 15 -3.11 0.69 0.47
CA VAL A 15 -3.19 0.38 1.89
C VAL A 15 -3.27 1.69 2.64
N GLU A 16 -4.28 1.84 3.47
CA GLU A 16 -4.47 3.05 4.25
C GLU A 16 -4.39 2.73 5.73
N LEU A 17 -3.56 3.49 6.44
CA LEU A 17 -3.45 3.36 7.89
C LEU A 17 -4.10 4.58 8.51
N TYR A 18 -4.96 4.34 9.49
CA TYR A 18 -5.60 5.40 10.25
C TYR A 18 -5.16 5.28 11.70
N THR A 19 -4.60 6.34 12.24
CA THR A 19 -4.09 6.32 13.61
C THR A 19 -4.49 7.60 14.31
N ASP A 20 -4.71 7.54 15.62
CA ASP A 20 -5.03 8.71 16.43
C ASP A 20 -3.85 9.67 16.50
N GLU A 21 -2.65 9.10 16.50
CA GLU A 21 -1.41 9.88 16.55
C GLU A 21 -0.48 9.35 15.49
N VAL A 22 0.51 10.15 15.13
CA VAL A 22 1.55 9.70 14.22
C VAL A 22 2.25 8.51 14.87
N ASP A 23 2.33 7.41 14.14
CA ASP A 23 2.85 6.15 14.67
C ASP A 23 3.89 5.59 13.71
N PHE A 24 5.14 6.03 13.89
CA PHE A 24 6.22 5.60 13.01
C PHE A 24 6.53 4.11 13.15
N ALA A 25 6.30 3.54 14.32
CA ALA A 25 6.54 2.11 14.51
C ALA A 25 5.57 1.28 13.68
N LEU A 26 4.32 1.70 13.60
CA LEU A 26 3.34 1.03 12.76
C LEU A 26 3.66 1.20 11.28
N GLU A 27 4.08 2.40 10.90
CA GLU A 27 4.49 2.65 9.52
C GLU A 27 5.66 1.76 9.13
N ASP A 28 6.67 1.67 10.01
CA ASP A 28 7.83 0.83 9.75
C ASP A 28 7.45 -0.64 9.58
N ARG A 29 6.52 -1.13 10.39
CA ARG A 29 6.07 -2.52 10.28
C ARG A 29 5.31 -2.75 8.99
N THR A 30 4.49 -1.79 8.58
CA THR A 30 3.75 -1.88 7.32
C THR A 30 4.72 -1.89 6.15
N GLU A 31 5.70 -1.00 6.18
CA GLU A 31 6.69 -0.90 5.12
C GLU A 31 7.54 -2.17 5.04
N ALA A 32 7.90 -2.72 6.18
CA ALA A 32 8.65 -3.97 6.22
C ALA A 32 7.83 -5.13 5.64
N ALA A 33 6.53 -5.16 5.93
CA ALA A 33 5.66 -6.20 5.39
C ALA A 33 5.53 -6.08 3.87
N LEU A 34 5.41 -4.85 3.36
CA LEU A 34 5.34 -4.64 1.92
C LEU A 34 6.64 -5.06 1.24
N ALA A 35 7.77 -4.71 1.84
CA ALA A 35 9.07 -5.08 1.30
C ALA A 35 9.26 -6.59 1.34
N ALA A 36 8.83 -7.26 2.42
CA ALA A 36 8.94 -8.70 2.54
C ALA A 36 8.10 -9.41 1.48
N ALA A 37 7.00 -8.80 1.08
CA ALA A 37 6.15 -9.35 0.02
C ALA A 37 6.68 -9.03 -1.38
N GLY A 38 7.78 -8.29 -1.48
CA GLY A 38 8.35 -7.96 -2.77
C GLY A 38 7.61 -6.86 -3.50
N LEU A 39 6.85 -6.05 -2.79
CA LEU A 39 6.07 -4.99 -3.39
C LEU A 39 6.82 -3.67 -3.36
N THR A 40 6.69 -2.92 -4.45
CA THR A 40 7.15 -1.53 -4.44
C THR A 40 5.97 -0.66 -4.07
N TYR A 41 6.23 0.46 -3.44
CA TYR A 41 5.16 1.33 -3.00
C TYR A 41 5.56 2.79 -3.02
N GLY A 42 4.55 3.64 -3.16
CA GLY A 42 4.71 5.06 -2.91
C GLY A 42 4.00 5.36 -1.60
N LYS A 43 4.56 6.26 -0.82
CA LYS A 43 4.02 6.61 0.49
C LYS A 43 3.54 8.05 0.47
N SER A 44 2.39 8.29 1.08
CA SER A 44 1.83 9.62 1.21
C SER A 44 1.34 9.80 2.64
N GLY A 45 1.71 10.90 3.27
CA GLY A 45 1.35 11.17 4.65
C GLY A 45 2.48 10.83 5.61
N PRO A 46 2.22 10.84 6.93
CA PRO A 46 0.89 10.95 7.54
C PRO A 46 0.28 12.34 7.36
N THR A 47 -1.01 12.33 7.05
CA THR A 47 -1.79 13.55 6.87
C THR A 47 -2.92 13.57 7.88
N TYR A 48 -3.10 14.67 8.58
CA TYR A 48 -4.19 14.79 9.53
C TYR A 48 -5.49 15.07 8.80
N ILE A 49 -6.49 14.25 9.06
CA ILE A 49 -7.82 14.43 8.48
C ILE A 49 -8.73 14.98 9.55
N ASP A 50 -9.03 16.25 9.42
CA ASP A 50 -9.74 16.98 10.45
C ASP A 50 -11.14 16.42 10.72
N SER A 51 -11.85 16.03 9.66
CA SER A 51 -13.19 15.48 9.80
C SER A 51 -13.20 14.14 10.52
N GLU A 52 -12.11 13.38 10.42
CA GLU A 52 -11.97 12.07 11.05
C GLU A 52 -11.23 12.14 12.38
N LYS A 53 -10.53 13.25 12.62
CA LYS A 53 -9.68 13.45 13.78
C LYS A 53 -8.64 12.37 13.91
N MET A 54 -8.07 11.98 12.77
CA MET A 54 -7.07 10.91 12.68
C MET A 54 -6.04 11.27 11.64
N TYR A 55 -4.89 10.63 11.76
CA TYR A 55 -3.85 10.70 10.73
C TYR A 55 -4.03 9.56 9.76
N GLN A 56 -3.85 9.85 8.50
CA GLN A 56 -3.92 8.84 7.44
C GLN A 56 -2.59 8.75 6.73
N THR A 57 -2.07 7.55 6.62
CA THR A 57 -0.89 7.26 5.81
C THR A 57 -1.31 6.31 4.70
N THR A 58 -1.00 6.65 3.47
CA THR A 58 -1.41 5.87 2.31
C THR A 58 -0.20 5.28 1.62
N TYR A 59 -0.29 3.98 1.31
CA TYR A 59 0.71 3.29 0.52
C TYR A 59 0.06 2.81 -0.75
N ASN A 60 0.58 3.29 -1.89
CA ASN A 60 0.09 2.85 -3.19
C ASN A 60 1.08 1.83 -3.72
N THR A 61 0.61 0.63 -3.97
CA THR A 61 1.45 -0.46 -4.43
C THR A 61 0.98 -0.95 -5.79
N GLU A 62 1.88 -1.63 -6.48
CA GLU A 62 1.53 -2.31 -7.72
C GLU A 62 1.94 -3.77 -7.58
N VAL A 63 1.05 -4.64 -7.99
CA VAL A 63 1.25 -6.08 -7.90
C VAL A 63 1.14 -6.68 -9.28
N PHE A 64 2.14 -7.47 -9.67
CA PHE A 64 2.06 -8.22 -10.91
C PHE A 64 1.50 -9.60 -10.60
N ILE A 65 0.40 -9.92 -11.24
CA ILE A 65 -0.27 -11.20 -11.03
C ILE A 65 -0.05 -12.04 -12.27
N ASN A 66 0.60 -13.17 -12.10
CA ASN A 66 0.77 -14.11 -13.19
C ASN A 66 -0.48 -14.93 -13.35
N ALA A 67 -0.95 -14.93 -14.55
CA ALA A 67 -2.15 -15.69 -14.86
C ALA A 67 -1.82 -17.17 -15.06
#